data_b4611f116e7a6da2f5a7ce9569adfe3f
#
_entry.id   b4611f116e7a6da2f5a7ce9569adfe3f
#
_cell.length_a   1.000
_cell.length_b   1.000
_cell.length_c   1.000
_cell.angle_alpha   90.00
_cell.angle_beta   90.00
_cell.angle_gamma   90.00
#
_symmetry.space_group_name_H-M   'P 1'
#
loop_
_entity.id
_entity.type
_entity.pdbx_description
1 polymer ?
#
loop_
_entity_poly.entity_id
_entity_poly.type
_entity_poly.pdbx_seq_one_letter_code
_entity_poly.pdbx_strand_id
1 'polypeptide(L)'
;MSAFQNNVTIITGASTGIGEELAYRLAQQGAMLVLTARRLDELNRVADKARTFGAKVIIVSADVAKSDDCKKIIDTTINAFGRIDTLVCNAGMTMWAKFADIKDVSMLERIMQVNYMGAVYCTHYALPHLIASKGRIVGVASLTGLIGVPTRTGYAASKHAMRGFFDSLRIELADVGVSVTMIYPGFVATGIRENATGADGKPAKIDPVNKDDVMSVAECTDIIVRAIEARKREEIMTVKGKLGQWLKLIAPGVIDGMAKRAVEGNQKYVERL
;
A
#
# COMPACT_ATOMS: atom_id res chain seq x y z
N MET A 1 12.70 24.41 1.98
CA MET A 1 11.97 23.68 3.05
C MET A 1 11.41 22.41 2.43
N SER A 2 11.39 21.28 3.19
CA SER A 2 10.78 20.04 2.71
C SER A 2 9.27 20.25 2.48
N ALA A 3 8.73 19.58 1.46
CA ALA A 3 7.28 19.54 1.19
C ALA A 3 6.46 18.91 2.32
N PHE A 4 7.14 18.24 3.28
CA PHE A 4 6.52 17.58 4.42
C PHE A 4 6.74 18.32 5.74
N GLN A 5 7.44 19.44 5.77
CA GLN A 5 7.62 20.22 6.99
C GLN A 5 6.26 20.64 7.55
N ASN A 6 5.95 20.22 8.78
CA ASN A 6 4.66 20.40 9.47
C ASN A 6 3.44 19.78 8.74
N ASN A 7 3.67 18.89 7.79
CA ASN A 7 2.61 18.17 7.07
C ASN A 7 2.01 17.08 7.97
N VAL A 8 0.71 17.10 8.19
CA VAL A 8 0.00 16.06 8.95
C VAL A 8 -0.27 14.89 8.03
N THR A 9 0.47 13.80 8.26
CA THR A 9 0.43 12.60 7.41
C THR A 9 -0.12 11.40 8.18
N ILE A 10 -1.20 10.81 7.66
CA ILE A 10 -1.74 9.54 8.13
C ILE A 10 -1.13 8.41 7.28
N ILE A 11 -0.58 7.36 7.94
CA ILE A 11 -0.05 6.18 7.27
C ILE A 11 -0.78 4.95 7.79
N THR A 12 -1.54 4.28 6.92
CA THR A 12 -2.16 2.99 7.26
C THR A 12 -1.19 1.84 7.04
N GLY A 13 -1.25 0.80 7.89
CA GLY A 13 -0.30 -0.31 7.84
C GLY A 13 1.13 0.10 8.21
N ALA A 14 1.26 1.03 9.15
CA ALA A 14 2.52 1.64 9.54
C ALA A 14 3.41 0.79 10.46
N SER A 15 2.97 -0.40 10.86
CA SER A 15 3.68 -1.22 11.88
C SER A 15 4.89 -1.99 11.32
N THR A 16 5.01 -2.15 10.00
CA THR A 16 6.10 -2.91 9.36
C THR A 16 6.30 -2.50 7.90
N GLY A 17 7.44 -2.86 7.33
CA GLY A 17 7.73 -2.79 5.90
C GLY A 17 7.67 -1.38 5.33
N ILE A 18 6.95 -1.20 4.20
CA ILE A 18 6.87 0.09 3.50
C ILE A 18 6.30 1.18 4.41
N GLY A 19 5.22 0.89 5.16
CA GLY A 19 4.58 1.89 6.02
C GLY A 19 5.47 2.34 7.19
N GLU A 20 6.24 1.42 7.77
CA GLU A 20 7.21 1.71 8.83
C GLU A 20 8.35 2.60 8.30
N GLU A 21 9.02 2.19 7.23
CA GLU A 21 10.13 2.96 6.66
C GLU A 21 9.68 4.33 6.14
N LEU A 22 8.47 4.40 5.54
CA LEU A 22 7.89 5.65 5.11
C LEU A 22 7.65 6.62 6.28
N ALA A 23 7.23 6.09 7.44
CA ALA A 23 7.10 6.90 8.66
C ALA A 23 8.45 7.53 9.06
N TYR A 24 9.54 6.77 9.00
CA TYR A 24 10.88 7.31 9.30
C TYR A 24 11.33 8.37 8.30
N ARG A 25 11.15 8.12 7.00
CA ARG A 25 11.51 9.09 5.94
C ARG A 25 10.75 10.41 6.07
N LEU A 26 9.47 10.34 6.36
CA LEU A 26 8.64 11.53 6.53
C LEU A 26 8.92 12.25 7.86
N ALA A 27 9.21 11.50 8.94
CA ALA A 27 9.68 12.07 10.20
C ALA A 27 10.94 12.91 10.03
N GLN A 28 11.95 12.39 9.32
CA GLN A 28 13.19 13.09 8.99
C GLN A 28 12.97 14.38 8.17
N GLN A 29 11.84 14.47 7.48
CA GLN A 29 11.46 15.66 6.71
C GLN A 29 10.53 16.61 7.46
N GLY A 30 10.31 16.38 8.76
CA GLY A 30 9.54 17.25 9.64
C GLY A 30 8.03 17.06 9.57
N ALA A 31 7.54 15.91 9.09
CA ALA A 31 6.11 15.59 9.12
C ALA A 31 5.61 15.33 10.55
N MET A 32 4.35 15.65 10.78
CA MET A 32 3.58 15.21 11.94
C MET A 32 2.82 13.93 11.55
N LEU A 33 3.01 12.85 12.29
CA LEU A 33 2.60 11.54 11.86
C LEU A 33 1.43 10.98 12.67
N VAL A 34 0.49 10.36 11.99
CA VAL A 34 -0.51 9.47 12.58
C VAL A 34 -0.29 8.07 12.01
N LEU A 35 0.23 7.18 12.85
CA LEU A 35 0.56 5.81 12.47
C LEU A 35 -0.57 4.87 12.88
N THR A 36 -1.09 4.09 11.94
CA THR A 36 -2.17 3.15 12.25
C THR A 36 -1.90 1.75 11.73
N ALA A 37 -2.17 0.78 12.58
CA ALA A 37 -2.19 -0.66 12.31
C ALA A 37 -2.90 -1.37 13.47
N ARG A 38 -3.05 -2.71 13.38
CA ARG A 38 -3.71 -3.51 14.43
C ARG A 38 -2.81 -3.79 15.63
N ARG A 39 -1.49 -3.96 15.41
CA ARG A 39 -0.51 -4.36 16.44
C ARG A 39 0.02 -3.12 17.14
N LEU A 40 -0.42 -2.91 18.38
CA LEU A 40 -0.08 -1.73 19.16
C LEU A 40 1.41 -1.69 19.53
N ASP A 41 1.99 -2.83 19.91
CA ASP A 41 3.41 -2.91 20.32
C ASP A 41 4.35 -2.52 19.17
N GLU A 42 4.06 -3.00 17.97
CA GLU A 42 4.81 -2.63 16.77
C GLU A 42 4.64 -1.15 16.41
N LEU A 43 3.42 -0.60 16.57
CA LEU A 43 3.18 0.84 16.36
C LEU A 43 3.97 1.68 17.36
N ASN A 44 4.04 1.28 18.63
CA ASN A 44 4.85 1.96 19.64
C ASN A 44 6.32 1.98 19.24
N ARG A 45 6.88 0.82 18.86
CA ARG A 45 8.26 0.70 18.39
C ARG A 45 8.57 1.65 17.23
N VAL A 46 7.68 1.70 16.23
CA VAL A 46 7.84 2.59 15.07
C VAL A 46 7.70 4.05 15.47
N ALA A 47 6.73 4.38 16.31
CA ALA A 47 6.50 5.74 16.78
C ALA A 47 7.68 6.27 17.59
N ASP A 48 8.25 5.45 18.49
CA ASP A 48 9.39 5.85 19.31
C ASP A 48 10.60 6.16 18.44
N LYS A 49 10.89 5.31 17.45
CA LYS A 49 11.96 5.59 16.47
C LYS A 49 11.66 6.84 15.63
N ALA A 50 10.43 7.06 15.18
CA ALA A 50 10.09 8.26 14.43
C ALA A 50 10.25 9.54 15.27
N ARG A 51 9.95 9.48 16.59
CA ARG A 51 10.15 10.59 17.53
C ARG A 51 11.64 10.94 17.71
N THR A 52 12.57 10.00 17.56
CA THR A 52 14.02 10.31 17.62
C THR A 52 14.47 11.23 16.50
N PHE A 53 13.71 11.33 15.39
CA PHE A 53 13.93 12.30 14.31
C PHE A 53 13.24 13.65 14.56
N GLY A 54 12.65 13.87 15.74
CA GLY A 54 11.96 15.11 16.11
C GLY A 54 10.49 15.20 15.68
N ALA A 55 9.93 14.14 15.10
CA ALA A 55 8.55 14.15 14.65
C ALA A 55 7.53 14.09 15.81
N LYS A 56 6.42 14.82 15.67
CA LYS A 56 5.24 14.60 16.50
C LYS A 56 4.49 13.37 15.98
N VAL A 57 4.32 12.34 16.82
CA VAL A 57 3.73 11.07 16.41
C VAL A 57 2.60 10.66 17.32
N ILE A 58 1.45 10.37 16.71
CA ILE A 58 0.29 9.74 17.34
C ILE A 58 0.12 8.35 16.75
N ILE A 59 -0.30 7.41 17.57
CA ILE A 59 -0.65 6.05 17.14
C ILE A 59 -2.14 5.80 17.35
N VAL A 60 -2.74 5.09 16.41
CA VAL A 60 -4.13 4.63 16.51
C VAL A 60 -4.17 3.14 16.15
N SER A 61 -4.39 2.30 17.17
CA SER A 61 -4.66 0.89 16.90
C SER A 61 -6.04 0.74 16.28
N ALA A 62 -6.08 0.23 15.02
CA ALA A 62 -7.27 0.15 14.19
C ALA A 62 -7.17 -0.93 13.13
N ASP A 63 -8.30 -1.55 12.76
CA ASP A 63 -8.44 -2.43 11.60
C ASP A 63 -9.14 -1.67 10.47
N VAL A 64 -8.39 -1.33 9.40
CA VAL A 64 -8.94 -0.59 8.25
C VAL A 64 -10.09 -1.31 7.54
N ALA A 65 -10.28 -2.62 7.77
CA ALA A 65 -11.44 -3.34 7.27
C ALA A 65 -12.76 -2.91 7.95
N LYS A 66 -12.69 -2.13 9.04
CA LYS A 66 -13.84 -1.62 9.79
C LYS A 66 -14.00 -0.13 9.56
N SER A 67 -15.17 0.28 9.07
CA SER A 67 -15.49 1.68 8.78
C SER A 67 -15.33 2.58 10.01
N ASP A 68 -15.82 2.15 11.18
CA ASP A 68 -15.76 2.91 12.42
C ASP A 68 -14.31 3.11 12.90
N ASP A 69 -13.45 2.11 12.73
CA ASP A 69 -12.02 2.23 13.03
C ASP A 69 -11.36 3.28 12.12
N CYS A 70 -11.73 3.30 10.82
CA CYS A 70 -11.25 4.32 9.89
C CYS A 70 -11.72 5.72 10.28
N LYS A 71 -12.99 5.87 10.70
CA LYS A 71 -13.50 7.13 11.24
C LYS A 71 -12.72 7.57 12.47
N LYS A 72 -12.46 6.66 13.40
CA LYS A 72 -11.66 6.92 14.61
C LYS A 72 -10.26 7.44 14.28
N ILE A 73 -9.59 6.91 13.25
CA ILE A 73 -8.28 7.40 12.82
C ILE A 73 -8.37 8.89 12.44
N ILE A 74 -9.37 9.26 11.66
CA ILE A 74 -9.55 10.62 11.18
C ILE A 74 -9.92 11.56 12.32
N ASP A 75 -10.91 11.20 13.14
CA ASP A 75 -11.32 12.00 14.29
C ASP A 75 -10.16 12.25 15.26
N THR A 76 -9.36 11.21 15.56
CA THR A 76 -8.16 11.34 16.40
C THR A 76 -7.14 12.30 15.79
N THR A 77 -6.94 12.23 14.46
CA THR A 77 -6.02 13.12 13.75
C THR A 77 -6.46 14.58 13.85
N ILE A 78 -7.75 14.83 13.62
CA ILE A 78 -8.31 16.19 13.67
C ILE A 78 -8.27 16.75 15.09
N ASN A 79 -8.63 15.95 16.08
CA ASN A 79 -8.56 16.38 17.49
C ASN A 79 -7.14 16.77 17.93
N ALA A 80 -6.13 16.10 17.38
CA ALA A 80 -4.75 16.32 17.78
C ALA A 80 -4.03 17.41 16.98
N PHE A 81 -4.27 17.48 15.68
CA PHE A 81 -3.51 18.35 14.77
C PHE A 81 -4.37 19.38 14.03
N GLY A 82 -5.69 19.29 14.07
CA GLY A 82 -6.64 20.22 13.45
C GLY A 82 -6.73 20.12 11.92
N ARG A 83 -5.91 19.27 11.26
CA ARG A 83 -5.84 19.17 9.80
C ARG A 83 -5.34 17.80 9.35
N ILE A 84 -5.53 17.52 8.07
CA ILE A 84 -4.92 16.38 7.36
C ILE A 84 -4.37 16.90 6.04
N ASP A 85 -3.08 16.68 5.79
CA ASP A 85 -2.41 17.12 4.55
C ASP A 85 -2.09 15.95 3.61
N THR A 86 -1.82 14.77 4.16
CA THR A 86 -1.49 13.58 3.37
C THR A 86 -2.13 12.34 3.98
N LEU A 87 -2.82 11.56 3.16
CA LEU A 87 -3.32 10.23 3.52
C LEU A 87 -2.61 9.17 2.70
N VAL A 88 -1.91 8.23 3.37
CA VAL A 88 -1.24 7.10 2.73
C VAL A 88 -2.03 5.82 3.01
N CYS A 89 -2.76 5.33 2.02
CA CYS A 89 -3.46 4.05 2.01
C CYS A 89 -2.47 2.93 1.65
N ASN A 90 -1.69 2.49 2.66
CA ASN A 90 -0.67 1.47 2.50
C ASN A 90 -1.05 0.12 3.13
N ALA A 91 -1.98 0.10 4.10
CA ALA A 91 -2.43 -1.16 4.70
C ALA A 91 -2.85 -2.18 3.64
N GLY A 92 -2.41 -3.41 3.81
CA GLY A 92 -2.73 -4.45 2.85
C GLY A 92 -2.34 -5.84 3.33
N MET A 93 -2.92 -6.83 2.68
CA MET A 93 -2.57 -8.24 2.81
C MET A 93 -2.51 -8.88 1.42
N THR A 94 -1.82 -9.99 1.31
CA THR A 94 -1.61 -10.70 0.04
C THR A 94 -1.93 -12.18 0.17
N MET A 95 -1.89 -12.91 -0.94
CA MET A 95 -2.16 -14.36 -0.97
C MET A 95 -1.16 -15.11 -1.86
N TRP A 96 -1.01 -16.39 -1.58
CA TRP A 96 -0.32 -17.38 -2.41
C TRP A 96 -1.20 -18.65 -2.48
N ALA A 97 -2.15 -18.69 -3.41
CA ALA A 97 -2.99 -19.87 -3.63
C ALA A 97 -3.51 -19.89 -5.06
N LYS A 98 -3.50 -21.03 -5.73
CA LYS A 98 -4.29 -21.22 -6.95
C LYS A 98 -5.76 -21.14 -6.59
N PHE A 99 -6.59 -20.54 -7.44
CA PHE A 99 -8.02 -20.37 -7.16
C PHE A 99 -8.72 -21.73 -6.94
N ALA A 100 -8.31 -22.75 -7.72
CA ALA A 100 -8.87 -24.09 -7.59
C ALA A 100 -8.57 -24.77 -6.23
N ASP A 101 -7.52 -24.33 -5.52
CA ASP A 101 -7.10 -24.92 -4.25
C ASP A 101 -7.73 -24.21 -3.03
N ILE A 102 -8.41 -23.07 -3.25
CA ILE A 102 -9.03 -22.29 -2.18
C ILE A 102 -10.20 -23.04 -1.58
N LYS A 103 -10.12 -23.29 -0.28
CA LYS A 103 -11.16 -24.02 0.46
C LYS A 103 -12.30 -23.14 0.91
N ASP A 104 -12.02 -21.87 1.21
CA ASP A 104 -13.00 -20.89 1.69
C ASP A 104 -12.78 -19.55 0.99
N VAL A 105 -13.75 -19.12 0.20
CA VAL A 105 -13.72 -17.86 -0.55
C VAL A 105 -13.78 -16.61 0.32
N SER A 106 -14.16 -16.72 1.61
CA SER A 106 -14.19 -15.61 2.55
C SER A 106 -12.82 -14.93 2.72
N MET A 107 -11.73 -15.68 2.47
CA MET A 107 -10.39 -15.09 2.42
C MET A 107 -10.25 -14.01 1.34
N LEU A 108 -10.93 -14.16 0.20
CA LEU A 108 -10.91 -13.15 -0.87
C LEU A 108 -11.69 -11.91 -0.46
N GLU A 109 -12.82 -12.08 0.23
CA GLU A 109 -13.59 -10.97 0.80
C GLU A 109 -12.74 -10.20 1.82
N ARG A 110 -12.01 -10.91 2.68
CA ARG A 110 -11.10 -10.29 3.65
C ARG A 110 -9.99 -9.47 2.97
N ILE A 111 -9.42 -9.98 1.87
CA ILE A 111 -8.44 -9.25 1.07
C ILE A 111 -9.05 -7.97 0.47
N MET A 112 -10.26 -8.05 -0.06
CA MET A 112 -10.98 -6.88 -0.58
C MET A 112 -11.29 -5.87 0.52
N GLN A 113 -11.76 -6.31 1.68
CA GLN A 113 -12.07 -5.44 2.81
C GLN A 113 -10.83 -4.67 3.29
N VAL A 114 -9.67 -5.33 3.43
CA VAL A 114 -8.45 -4.67 3.89
C VAL A 114 -7.87 -3.77 2.82
N ASN A 115 -7.64 -4.31 1.60
CA ASN A 115 -6.86 -3.63 0.57
C ASN A 115 -7.65 -2.50 -0.12
N TYR A 116 -8.94 -2.74 -0.40
CA TYR A 116 -9.78 -1.82 -1.15
C TYR A 116 -10.71 -1.02 -0.22
N MET A 117 -11.59 -1.68 0.53
CA MET A 117 -12.55 -0.96 1.37
C MET A 117 -11.87 -0.15 2.45
N GLY A 118 -10.76 -0.64 3.02
CA GLY A 118 -9.96 0.14 3.98
C GLY A 118 -9.45 1.46 3.38
N ALA A 119 -8.99 1.45 2.13
CA ALA A 119 -8.59 2.67 1.43
C ALA A 119 -9.80 3.58 1.16
N VAL A 120 -10.95 3.01 0.76
CA VAL A 120 -12.20 3.76 0.54
C VAL A 120 -12.68 4.44 1.82
N TYR A 121 -12.77 3.70 2.94
CA TYR A 121 -13.23 4.25 4.22
C TYR A 121 -12.32 5.36 4.74
N CYS A 122 -10.99 5.13 4.76
CA CYS A 122 -10.05 6.18 5.18
C CYS A 122 -10.16 7.42 4.28
N THR A 123 -10.28 7.24 2.97
CA THR A 123 -10.42 8.34 2.03
C THR A 123 -11.73 9.09 2.25
N HIS A 124 -12.85 8.38 2.41
CA HIS A 124 -14.18 8.97 2.63
C HIS A 124 -14.18 9.93 3.83
N TYR A 125 -13.68 9.47 4.98
CA TYR A 125 -13.67 10.31 6.18
C TYR A 125 -12.60 11.41 6.13
N ALA A 126 -11.46 11.20 5.46
CA ALA A 126 -10.41 12.21 5.35
C ALA A 126 -10.71 13.28 4.29
N LEU A 127 -11.56 13.00 3.31
CA LEU A 127 -11.75 13.82 2.11
C LEU A 127 -12.09 15.29 2.39
N PRO A 128 -13.04 15.65 3.29
CA PRO A 128 -13.34 17.05 3.58
C PRO A 128 -12.10 17.83 4.07
N HIS A 129 -11.27 17.19 4.90
CA HIS A 129 -10.05 17.79 5.45
C HIS A 129 -8.94 17.89 4.41
N LEU A 130 -8.83 16.91 3.51
CA LEU A 130 -7.89 16.95 2.39
C LEU A 130 -8.26 18.00 1.35
N ILE A 131 -9.55 18.23 1.12
CA ILE A 131 -10.02 19.34 0.27
C ILE A 131 -9.64 20.68 0.90
N ALA A 132 -9.90 20.87 2.19
CA ALA A 132 -9.58 22.09 2.91
C ALA A 132 -8.06 22.42 2.89
N SER A 133 -7.21 21.40 2.95
CA SER A 133 -5.74 21.55 2.92
C SER A 133 -5.13 21.54 1.51
N LYS A 134 -5.92 21.30 0.45
CA LYS A 134 -5.43 20.96 -0.90
C LYS A 134 -4.38 19.84 -0.85
N GLY A 135 -4.72 18.80 -0.10
CA GLY A 135 -3.83 17.75 0.36
C GLY A 135 -3.42 16.74 -0.70
N ARG A 136 -2.97 15.58 -0.22
CA ARG A 136 -2.48 14.46 -1.05
C ARG A 136 -3.12 13.15 -0.59
N ILE A 137 -3.54 12.34 -1.54
CA ILE A 137 -3.96 10.94 -1.32
C ILE A 137 -2.95 10.05 -2.03
N VAL A 138 -2.48 9.01 -1.34
CA VAL A 138 -1.50 8.06 -1.87
C VAL A 138 -2.06 6.65 -1.74
N GLY A 139 -2.26 5.97 -2.85
CA GLY A 139 -2.66 4.56 -2.88
C GLY A 139 -1.47 3.65 -3.15
N VAL A 140 -1.05 2.86 -2.16
CA VAL A 140 0.01 1.86 -2.37
C VAL A 140 -0.61 0.58 -2.90
N ALA A 141 -0.56 0.44 -4.23
CA ALA A 141 -1.05 -0.73 -4.94
C ALA A 141 0.04 -1.82 -5.09
N SER A 142 0.26 -2.30 -6.28
CA SER A 142 1.28 -3.27 -6.70
C SER A 142 1.28 -3.36 -8.22
N LEU A 143 2.33 -3.90 -8.83
CA LEU A 143 2.30 -4.29 -10.25
C LEU A 143 1.16 -5.26 -10.56
N THR A 144 0.71 -6.07 -9.60
CA THR A 144 -0.48 -6.93 -9.74
C THR A 144 -1.80 -6.15 -9.83
N GLY A 145 -1.80 -4.85 -9.59
CA GLY A 145 -2.91 -3.94 -9.90
C GLY A 145 -2.94 -3.47 -11.36
N LEU A 146 -1.94 -3.84 -12.15
CA LEU A 146 -1.82 -3.54 -13.59
C LEU A 146 -2.00 -4.78 -14.46
N ILE A 147 -1.54 -5.94 -14.00
CA ILE A 147 -1.57 -7.21 -14.71
C ILE A 147 -2.07 -8.33 -13.80
N GLY A 148 -2.65 -9.40 -14.39
CA GLY A 148 -2.97 -10.63 -13.69
C GLY A 148 -1.70 -11.42 -13.36
N VAL A 149 -1.68 -12.07 -12.19
CA VAL A 149 -0.57 -12.95 -11.78
C VAL A 149 -1.17 -14.24 -11.21
N PRO A 150 -0.77 -15.42 -11.67
CA PRO A 150 -1.20 -16.70 -11.10
C PRO A 150 -0.98 -16.73 -9.60
N THR A 151 -1.81 -17.48 -8.88
CA THR A 151 -1.81 -17.63 -7.41
C THR A 151 -2.19 -16.37 -6.61
N ARG A 152 -2.55 -15.27 -7.29
CA ARG A 152 -2.82 -13.95 -6.71
C ARG A 152 -4.19 -13.38 -7.05
N THR A 153 -5.17 -14.21 -7.40
CA THR A 153 -6.46 -13.76 -7.94
C THR A 153 -7.16 -12.71 -7.09
N GLY A 154 -7.39 -12.95 -5.81
CA GLY A 154 -8.03 -11.99 -4.90
C GLY A 154 -7.17 -10.75 -4.63
N TYR A 155 -5.86 -10.93 -4.51
CA TYR A 155 -4.93 -9.81 -4.33
C TYR A 155 -4.90 -8.90 -5.57
N ALA A 156 -4.76 -9.48 -6.76
CA ALA A 156 -4.79 -8.73 -8.01
C ALA A 156 -6.13 -8.00 -8.18
N ALA A 157 -7.25 -8.67 -7.92
CA ALA A 157 -8.57 -8.05 -7.96
C ALA A 157 -8.66 -6.83 -7.03
N SER A 158 -8.20 -6.94 -5.78
CA SER A 158 -8.22 -5.83 -4.81
C SER A 158 -7.36 -4.64 -5.24
N LYS A 159 -6.19 -4.90 -5.85
CA LYS A 159 -5.29 -3.85 -6.33
C LYS A 159 -5.77 -3.19 -7.63
N HIS A 160 -6.48 -3.92 -8.49
CA HIS A 160 -7.20 -3.33 -9.64
C HIS A 160 -8.39 -2.48 -9.18
N ALA A 161 -9.15 -2.92 -8.16
CA ALA A 161 -10.22 -2.15 -7.58
C ALA A 161 -9.72 -0.81 -7.00
N MET A 162 -8.58 -0.83 -6.26
CA MET A 162 -7.93 0.40 -5.78
C MET A 162 -7.58 1.33 -6.95
N ARG A 163 -7.03 0.80 -8.05
CA ARG A 163 -6.69 1.59 -9.22
C ARG A 163 -7.92 2.29 -9.79
N GLY A 164 -8.98 1.53 -10.07
CA GLY A 164 -10.21 2.09 -10.63
C GLY A 164 -10.82 3.19 -9.76
N PHE A 165 -10.87 2.95 -8.44
CA PHE A 165 -11.37 3.93 -7.47
C PHE A 165 -10.53 5.22 -7.46
N PHE A 166 -9.21 5.12 -7.32
CA PHE A 166 -8.37 6.30 -7.22
C PHE A 166 -8.16 7.01 -8.57
N ASP A 167 -8.26 6.30 -9.71
CA ASP A 167 -8.24 6.93 -11.02
C ASP A 167 -9.49 7.80 -11.25
N SER A 168 -10.68 7.32 -10.84
CA SER A 168 -11.92 8.09 -10.88
C SER A 168 -11.86 9.28 -9.91
N LEU A 169 -11.48 9.03 -8.66
CA LEU A 169 -11.40 10.07 -7.63
C LEU A 169 -10.41 11.19 -8.00
N ARG A 170 -9.33 10.88 -8.69
CA ARG A 170 -8.37 11.90 -9.19
C ARG A 170 -9.04 12.90 -10.12
N ILE A 171 -9.95 12.43 -10.99
CA ILE A 171 -10.68 13.27 -11.93
C ILE A 171 -11.67 14.15 -11.16
N GLU A 172 -12.41 13.57 -10.20
CA GLU A 172 -13.36 14.31 -9.36
C GLU A 172 -12.69 15.42 -8.52
N LEU A 173 -11.44 15.22 -8.13
CA LEU A 173 -10.71 16.13 -7.25
C LEU A 173 -9.80 17.12 -7.98
N ALA A 174 -9.76 17.09 -9.31
CA ALA A 174 -8.85 17.92 -10.10
C ALA A 174 -9.01 19.42 -9.82
N ASP A 175 -10.25 19.89 -9.75
CA ASP A 175 -10.57 21.30 -9.59
C ASP A 175 -10.43 21.82 -8.15
N VAL A 176 -10.38 20.93 -7.16
CA VAL A 176 -10.25 21.30 -5.74
C VAL A 176 -8.79 21.24 -5.22
N GLY A 177 -7.85 20.87 -6.09
CA GLY A 177 -6.41 20.91 -5.79
C GLY A 177 -5.88 19.75 -4.94
N VAL A 178 -6.67 18.69 -4.71
CA VAL A 178 -6.22 17.45 -4.06
C VAL A 178 -5.54 16.56 -5.09
N SER A 179 -4.31 16.14 -4.81
CA SER A 179 -3.61 15.18 -5.68
C SER A 179 -3.84 13.74 -5.24
N VAL A 180 -3.97 12.84 -6.22
CA VAL A 180 -4.07 11.40 -6.00
C VAL A 180 -2.93 10.71 -6.72
N THR A 181 -2.03 10.09 -5.96
CA THR A 181 -0.83 9.40 -6.45
C THR A 181 -0.97 7.91 -6.26
N MET A 182 -0.88 7.13 -7.34
CA MET A 182 -0.86 5.68 -7.28
C MET A 182 0.56 5.15 -7.34
N ILE A 183 0.90 4.26 -6.41
CA ILE A 183 2.21 3.62 -6.31
C ILE A 183 2.09 2.15 -6.67
N TYR A 184 2.93 1.69 -7.59
CA TYR A 184 2.96 0.32 -8.07
C TYR A 184 4.33 -0.32 -7.82
N PRO A 185 4.61 -0.77 -6.58
CA PRO A 185 5.84 -1.50 -6.29
C PRO A 185 5.87 -2.86 -6.99
N GLY A 186 7.07 -3.31 -7.31
CA GLY A 186 7.35 -4.71 -7.58
C GLY A 186 7.45 -5.52 -6.29
N PHE A 187 8.36 -6.50 -6.26
CA PHE A 187 8.70 -7.18 -5.02
C PHE A 187 9.58 -6.28 -4.15
N VAL A 188 9.18 -6.11 -2.89
CA VAL A 188 9.91 -5.32 -1.89
C VAL A 188 10.24 -6.23 -0.70
N ALA A 189 11.40 -6.05 -0.10
CA ALA A 189 11.90 -6.84 1.03
C ALA A 189 11.12 -6.57 2.33
N THR A 190 9.85 -7.01 2.38
CA THR A 190 8.94 -6.85 3.52
C THR A 190 8.40 -8.19 3.98
N GLY A 191 8.03 -8.31 5.24
CA GLY A 191 7.40 -9.53 5.79
C GLY A 191 5.97 -9.82 5.29
N ILE A 192 5.42 -9.00 4.39
CA ILE A 192 4.06 -9.20 3.84
C ILE A 192 3.95 -10.52 3.07
N ARG A 193 5.05 -10.96 2.44
CA ARG A 193 5.07 -12.16 1.62
C ARG A 193 5.08 -13.43 2.46
N GLU A 194 5.84 -13.43 3.56
CA GLU A 194 5.89 -14.53 4.54
C GLU A 194 4.54 -14.73 5.23
N ASN A 195 3.79 -13.64 5.37
CA ASN A 195 2.44 -13.62 5.95
C ASN A 195 1.32 -13.68 4.89
N ALA A 196 1.66 -14.06 3.65
CA ALA A 196 0.66 -14.23 2.59
C ALA A 196 -0.34 -15.34 2.95
N THR A 197 -1.62 -15.11 2.68
CA THR A 197 -2.66 -16.09 2.97
C THR A 197 -2.58 -17.25 1.98
N GLY A 198 -2.46 -18.47 2.50
CA GLY A 198 -2.48 -19.72 1.72
C GLY A 198 -3.90 -20.16 1.39
N ALA A 199 -4.02 -21.30 0.70
CA ALA A 199 -5.30 -21.89 0.26
C ALA A 199 -6.24 -22.26 1.40
N ASP A 200 -5.70 -22.54 2.59
CA ASP A 200 -6.44 -22.88 3.82
C ASP A 200 -6.79 -21.65 4.68
N GLY A 201 -6.55 -20.44 4.18
CA GLY A 201 -6.77 -19.19 4.89
C GLY A 201 -5.70 -18.84 5.94
N LYS A 202 -4.68 -19.68 6.14
CA LYS A 202 -3.58 -19.47 7.09
C LYS A 202 -2.36 -18.86 6.38
N PRO A 203 -1.39 -18.29 7.12
CA PRO A 203 -0.14 -17.83 6.53
C PRO A 203 0.59 -18.95 5.79
N ALA A 204 0.91 -18.74 4.53
CA ALA A 204 1.56 -19.74 3.67
C ALA A 204 2.97 -20.10 4.15
N LYS A 205 3.63 -19.20 4.91
CA LYS A 205 5.01 -19.34 5.42
C LYS A 205 6.05 -19.66 4.34
N ILE A 206 5.74 -19.33 3.10
CA ILE A 206 6.59 -19.55 1.92
C ILE A 206 6.83 -18.18 1.28
N ASP A 207 8.08 -17.85 0.99
CA ASP A 207 8.43 -16.73 0.13
C ASP A 207 9.03 -17.28 -1.18
N PRO A 208 8.21 -17.46 -2.23
CA PRO A 208 8.68 -18.06 -3.48
C PRO A 208 9.45 -17.08 -4.37
N VAL A 209 9.79 -15.88 -3.90
CA VAL A 209 10.42 -14.85 -4.74
C VAL A 209 11.93 -14.92 -4.66
N ASN A 210 12.59 -14.93 -5.82
CA ASN A 210 14.05 -14.83 -5.87
C ASN A 210 14.51 -13.49 -5.27
N LYS A 211 15.47 -13.54 -4.37
CA LYS A 211 15.99 -12.36 -3.65
C LYS A 211 16.61 -11.32 -4.58
N ASP A 212 17.13 -11.72 -5.74
CA ASP A 212 17.74 -10.82 -6.72
C ASP A 212 16.74 -9.90 -7.42
N ASP A 213 15.44 -10.27 -7.44
CA ASP A 213 14.36 -9.47 -8.01
C ASP A 213 13.66 -8.56 -6.97
N VAL A 214 14.21 -8.46 -5.77
CA VAL A 214 13.57 -7.79 -4.63
C VAL A 214 14.23 -6.44 -4.35
N MET A 215 13.46 -5.37 -4.48
CA MET A 215 13.85 -4.00 -4.10
C MET A 215 13.96 -3.87 -2.58
N SER A 216 14.92 -3.11 -2.08
CA SER A 216 14.99 -2.77 -0.66
C SER A 216 13.80 -1.88 -0.24
N VAL A 217 13.42 -1.97 1.04
CA VAL A 217 12.36 -1.09 1.58
C VAL A 217 12.76 0.37 1.53
N ALA A 218 14.05 0.65 1.80
CA ALA A 218 14.60 2.01 1.75
C ALA A 218 14.48 2.62 0.35
N GLU A 219 14.91 1.91 -0.69
CA GLU A 219 14.80 2.36 -2.08
C GLU A 219 13.34 2.57 -2.50
N CYS A 220 12.46 1.63 -2.15
CA CYS A 220 11.04 1.73 -2.42
C CYS A 220 10.44 3.01 -1.80
N THR A 221 10.75 3.28 -0.54
CA THR A 221 10.20 4.45 0.17
C THR A 221 10.78 5.77 -0.32
N ASP A 222 12.05 5.81 -0.73
CA ASP A 222 12.63 7.00 -1.37
C ASP A 222 11.91 7.36 -2.68
N ILE A 223 11.53 6.35 -3.47
CA ILE A 223 10.72 6.55 -4.69
C ILE A 223 9.33 7.07 -4.32
N ILE A 224 8.68 6.49 -3.29
CA ILE A 224 7.36 6.94 -2.82
C ILE A 224 7.39 8.39 -2.38
N VAL A 225 8.35 8.77 -1.54
CA VAL A 225 8.46 10.14 -1.03
C VAL A 225 8.59 11.15 -2.18
N ARG A 226 9.49 10.89 -3.14
CA ARG A 226 9.63 11.74 -4.34
C ARG A 226 8.36 11.81 -5.18
N ALA A 227 7.63 10.70 -5.32
CA ALA A 227 6.37 10.69 -6.07
C ALA A 227 5.27 11.51 -5.38
N ILE A 228 5.18 11.43 -4.04
CA ILE A 228 4.23 12.21 -3.23
C ILE A 228 4.58 13.71 -3.29
N GLU A 229 5.85 14.05 -3.13
CA GLU A 229 6.34 15.44 -3.19
C GLU A 229 6.01 16.08 -4.54
N ALA A 230 6.32 15.38 -5.63
CA ALA A 230 6.04 15.82 -6.98
C ALA A 230 4.56 15.72 -7.40
N ARG A 231 3.67 15.27 -6.51
CA ARG A 231 2.23 15.03 -6.80
C ARG A 231 2.01 14.24 -8.08
N LYS A 232 2.85 13.22 -8.33
CA LYS A 232 2.75 12.39 -9.53
C LYS A 232 1.39 11.70 -9.59
N ARG A 233 0.85 11.56 -10.81
CA ARG A 233 -0.34 10.75 -11.05
C ARG A 233 -0.13 9.29 -10.64
N GLU A 234 0.99 8.70 -11.08
CA GLU A 234 1.36 7.33 -10.75
C GLU A 234 2.90 7.16 -10.75
N GLU A 235 3.37 6.17 -10.02
CA GLU A 235 4.76 5.72 -10.04
C GLU A 235 4.83 4.20 -10.13
N ILE A 236 5.30 3.71 -11.29
CA ILE A 236 5.58 2.29 -11.52
C ILE A 236 7.07 2.09 -11.32
N MET A 237 7.44 1.35 -10.27
CA MET A 237 8.81 1.34 -9.77
C MET A 237 9.79 0.52 -10.60
N THR A 238 9.31 -0.39 -11.48
CA THR A 238 10.19 -1.24 -12.27
C THR A 238 10.07 -0.96 -13.77
N VAL A 239 11.18 -1.05 -14.50
CA VAL A 239 11.18 -0.94 -15.97
C VAL A 239 10.31 -2.02 -16.59
N LYS A 240 10.41 -3.27 -16.09
CA LYS A 240 9.55 -4.39 -16.53
C LYS A 240 8.06 -4.07 -16.34
N GLY A 241 7.69 -3.42 -15.22
CA GLY A 241 6.31 -3.00 -14.96
C GLY A 241 5.83 -1.90 -15.90
N LYS A 242 6.66 -0.88 -16.17
CA LYS A 242 6.36 0.20 -17.13
C LYS A 242 6.13 -0.35 -18.53
N LEU A 243 7.00 -1.24 -18.99
CA LEU A 243 6.85 -1.88 -20.29
C LEU A 243 5.65 -2.84 -20.31
N GLY A 244 5.45 -3.61 -19.26
CA GLY A 244 4.40 -4.62 -19.15
C GLY A 244 2.99 -4.04 -19.25
N GLN A 245 2.73 -2.85 -18.69
CA GLN A 245 1.41 -2.22 -18.79
C GLN A 245 1.06 -1.83 -20.25
N TRP A 246 2.05 -1.38 -21.04
CA TRP A 246 1.84 -1.06 -22.46
C TRP A 246 1.74 -2.32 -23.30
N LEU A 247 2.60 -3.30 -23.05
CA LEU A 247 2.59 -4.57 -23.78
C LEU A 247 1.29 -5.34 -23.57
N LYS A 248 0.67 -5.25 -22.37
CA LYS A 248 -0.66 -5.84 -22.10
C LYS A 248 -1.73 -5.35 -23.07
N LEU A 249 -1.67 -4.09 -23.51
CA LEU A 249 -2.67 -3.51 -24.43
C LEU A 249 -2.50 -4.03 -25.87
N ILE A 250 -1.28 -4.40 -26.25
CA ILE A 250 -0.92 -4.76 -27.64
C ILE A 250 -0.80 -6.28 -27.78
N ALA A 251 -0.20 -6.95 -26.79
CA ALA A 251 0.10 -8.38 -26.84
C ALA A 251 -0.18 -9.06 -25.47
N PRO A 252 -1.46 -9.13 -25.03
CA PRO A 252 -1.82 -9.65 -23.70
C PRO A 252 -1.31 -11.07 -23.46
N GLY A 253 -1.36 -11.97 -24.44
CA GLY A 253 -0.88 -13.34 -24.31
C GLY A 253 0.63 -13.45 -24.02
N VAL A 254 1.44 -12.48 -24.44
CA VAL A 254 2.87 -12.42 -24.09
C VAL A 254 3.03 -12.13 -22.61
N ILE A 255 2.26 -11.15 -22.07
CA ILE A 255 2.28 -10.82 -20.63
C ILE A 255 1.80 -12.00 -19.80
N ASP A 256 0.73 -12.68 -20.19
CA ASP A 256 0.22 -13.87 -19.50
C ASP A 256 1.29 -14.97 -19.45
N GLY A 257 1.97 -15.22 -20.58
CA GLY A 257 3.09 -16.15 -20.64
C GLY A 257 4.27 -15.76 -19.74
N MET A 258 4.61 -14.48 -19.67
CA MET A 258 5.66 -13.97 -18.77
C MET A 258 5.26 -14.12 -17.30
N ALA A 259 4.04 -13.76 -16.93
CA ALA A 259 3.53 -13.91 -15.57
C ALA A 259 3.50 -15.37 -15.11
N LYS A 260 3.08 -16.28 -15.99
CA LYS A 260 3.09 -17.72 -15.73
C LYS A 260 4.51 -18.24 -15.48
N ARG A 261 5.46 -17.93 -16.37
CA ARG A 261 6.88 -18.36 -16.23
C ARG A 261 7.53 -17.81 -14.94
N ALA A 262 7.22 -16.58 -14.56
CA ALA A 262 7.74 -15.99 -13.35
C ALA A 262 7.29 -16.76 -12.09
N VAL A 263 6.03 -17.19 -12.04
CA VAL A 263 5.51 -17.98 -10.93
C VAL A 263 6.05 -19.42 -10.92
N GLU A 264 6.11 -20.07 -12.09
CA GLU A 264 6.68 -21.43 -12.22
C GLU A 264 8.18 -21.46 -11.90
N GLY A 265 8.94 -20.45 -12.32
CA GLY A 265 10.36 -20.30 -11.95
C GLY A 265 10.56 -20.17 -10.45
N ASN A 266 9.70 -19.40 -9.77
CA ASN A 266 9.73 -19.21 -8.34
C ASN A 266 9.31 -20.48 -7.57
N GLN A 267 8.35 -21.27 -8.06
CA GLN A 267 7.96 -22.55 -7.46
C GLN A 267 9.10 -23.57 -7.52
N LYS A 268 9.78 -23.68 -8.66
CA LYS A 268 10.97 -24.55 -8.80
C LYS A 268 12.13 -24.13 -7.91
N TYR A 269 12.24 -22.85 -7.56
CA TYR A 269 13.22 -22.36 -6.59
C TYR A 269 12.91 -22.85 -5.18
N VAL A 270 11.64 -22.82 -4.77
CA VAL A 270 11.19 -23.31 -3.46
C VAL A 270 11.36 -24.83 -3.33
N GLU A 271 11.10 -25.60 -4.41
CA GLU A 271 11.27 -27.07 -4.44
C GLU A 271 12.75 -27.52 -4.37
N ARG A 272 13.69 -26.59 -4.59
CA ARG A 272 15.15 -26.86 -4.52
C ARG A 272 15.79 -26.45 -3.19
N LEU A 273 15.04 -25.78 -2.31
CA LEU A 273 15.46 -25.39 -0.96
C LEU A 273 14.99 -26.43 0.07
#